data_637c88e637343065a91d2b5ccc8565e5
#
_entry.id   637c88e637343065a91d2b5ccc8565e5
#
_cell.length_a   1.000
_cell.length_b   1.000
_cell.length_c   1.000
_cell.angle_alpha   90.00
_cell.angle_beta   90.00
_cell.angle_gamma   90.00
#
_symmetry.space_group_name_H-M   'P 1'
#
loop_
_entity.id
_entity.type
_entity.pdbx_description
1 polymer ?
#
loop_
_entity_poly.entity_id
_entity_poly.type
_entity_poly.pdbx_seq_one_letter_code
_entity_poly.pdbx_strand_id
1 'polypeptide(L)'
;NRIIKFAKNKLKYFDCLINNASLFENDKIENFTSNSWGRHLRTNLRAPALLSKVFAKNTKSKNNNIVNIIDQRVFKLTPFFFSYTISKTGLYTLTKTSAMSLAPNVRVNGIAPGPTLKNKRQSDKHFKKQYLATPLKKQVDVKEICNAVDFFIKNRSITGQVIAIDSGQSLNWQTPDVIGKE
;
A
#
# COMPACT_ATOMS: atom_id res chain seq x y z
N ASN A 1 -12.60 16.24 4.91
CA ASN A 1 -13.47 16.60 6.04
C ASN A 1 -14.81 15.89 6.05
N ARG A 2 -15.47 15.61 4.89
CA ARG A 2 -16.78 14.91 4.86
C ARG A 2 -16.71 13.49 5.44
N ILE A 3 -15.69 12.70 5.10
CA ILE A 3 -15.52 11.32 5.59
C ILE A 3 -15.37 11.29 7.11
N ILE A 4 -14.50 12.12 7.68
CA ILE A 4 -14.30 12.17 9.14
C ILE A 4 -15.55 12.72 9.85
N LYS A 5 -16.22 13.73 9.27
CA LYS A 5 -17.50 14.23 9.81
C LYS A 5 -18.56 13.12 9.81
N PHE A 6 -18.67 12.36 8.72
CA PHE A 6 -19.57 11.21 8.64
C PHE A 6 -19.19 10.13 9.67
N ALA A 7 -17.91 9.77 9.79
CA ALA A 7 -17.44 8.81 10.77
C ALA A 7 -17.79 9.25 12.21
N LYS A 8 -17.55 10.52 12.56
CA LYS A 8 -17.91 11.06 13.88
C LYS A 8 -19.42 10.99 14.18
N ASN A 9 -20.24 11.16 13.16
CA ASN A 9 -21.70 11.10 13.34
C ASN A 9 -22.21 9.68 13.49
N LYS A 10 -21.48 8.67 12.99
CA LYS A 10 -21.88 7.25 12.99
C LYS A 10 -21.17 6.41 14.03
N LEU A 11 -19.96 6.80 14.40
CA LEU A 11 -19.11 6.05 15.34
C LEU A 11 -18.89 6.90 16.60
N LYS A 12 -19.06 6.30 17.75
CA LYS A 12 -18.77 6.94 19.04
C LYS A 12 -17.30 7.39 19.14
N TYR A 13 -16.42 6.57 18.61
CA TYR A 13 -14.97 6.84 18.45
C TYR A 13 -14.42 5.99 17.28
N PHE A 14 -13.26 6.37 16.78
CA PHE A 14 -12.50 5.59 15.81
C PHE A 14 -11.02 5.68 16.17
N ASP A 15 -10.33 4.56 16.12
CA ASP A 15 -8.95 4.37 16.56
C ASP A 15 -8.06 3.75 15.47
N CYS A 16 -8.65 3.37 14.34
CA CYS A 16 -7.94 2.86 13.18
C CYS A 16 -8.39 3.54 11.89
N LEU A 17 -7.41 3.93 11.07
CA LEU A 17 -7.59 4.41 9.70
C LEU A 17 -6.87 3.48 8.73
N ILE A 18 -7.59 2.89 7.79
CA ILE A 18 -7.00 2.07 6.72
C ILE A 18 -7.10 2.84 5.39
N ASN A 19 -5.97 3.28 4.87
CA ASN A 19 -5.88 3.91 3.55
C ASN A 19 -5.73 2.82 2.48
N ASN A 20 -6.87 2.28 2.03
CA ASN A 20 -6.93 1.19 1.04
C ASN A 20 -7.29 1.66 -0.37
N ALA A 21 -8.02 2.77 -0.52
CA ALA A 21 -8.43 3.27 -1.83
C ALA A 21 -7.22 3.54 -2.74
N SER A 22 -7.24 3.02 -3.96
CA SER A 22 -6.13 3.14 -4.90
C SER A 22 -6.63 3.26 -6.34
N LEU A 23 -5.93 4.07 -7.14
CA LEU A 23 -6.01 4.07 -8.58
C LEU A 23 -4.79 3.32 -9.12
N PHE A 24 -5.00 2.42 -10.09
CA PHE A 24 -3.96 1.59 -10.69
C PHE A 24 -4.14 1.57 -12.21
N GLU A 25 -3.47 2.46 -12.91
CA GLU A 25 -3.50 2.59 -14.38
C GLU A 25 -2.07 2.50 -14.91
N ASN A 26 -1.94 1.92 -16.13
CA ASN A 26 -0.63 1.75 -16.75
C ASN A 26 -0.25 3.00 -17.53
N ASP A 27 0.94 3.50 -17.30
CA ASP A 27 1.63 4.51 -18.08
C ASP A 27 3.15 4.29 -18.00
N LYS A 28 3.90 5.04 -18.82
CA LYS A 28 5.37 5.07 -18.83
C LYS A 28 5.83 6.52 -18.88
N ILE A 29 7.13 6.74 -18.68
CA ILE A 29 7.73 8.08 -18.78
C ILE A 29 7.45 8.76 -20.13
N GLU A 30 7.36 7.97 -21.20
CA GLU A 30 7.17 8.51 -22.57
C GLU A 30 5.71 8.90 -22.85
N ASN A 31 4.73 8.38 -22.10
CA ASN A 31 3.32 8.55 -22.46
C ASN A 31 2.39 8.91 -21.28
N PHE A 32 2.93 9.17 -20.09
CA PHE A 32 2.09 9.67 -19.02
C PHE A 32 1.51 11.06 -19.36
N THR A 33 0.33 11.36 -18.87
CA THR A 33 -0.31 12.67 -19.04
C THR A 33 -0.39 13.39 -17.71
N SER A 34 -0.48 14.72 -17.72
CA SER A 34 -0.71 15.50 -16.50
C SER A 34 -1.97 15.03 -15.75
N ASN A 35 -2.97 14.50 -16.48
CA ASN A 35 -4.18 13.96 -15.88
C ASN A 35 -3.92 12.61 -15.18
N SER A 36 -3.27 11.64 -15.85
CA SER A 36 -2.95 10.33 -15.23
C SER A 36 -2.06 10.52 -14.00
N TRP A 37 -1.02 11.33 -14.12
CA TRP A 37 -0.14 11.74 -13.04
C TRP A 37 -0.91 12.33 -11.85
N GLY A 38 -1.70 13.37 -12.13
CA GLY A 38 -2.48 14.06 -11.10
C GLY A 38 -3.51 13.15 -10.42
N ARG A 39 -4.15 12.23 -11.15
CA ARG A 39 -5.10 11.26 -10.58
C ARG A 39 -4.42 10.29 -9.63
N HIS A 40 -3.27 9.70 -10.00
CA HIS A 40 -2.51 8.80 -9.14
C HIS A 40 -2.04 9.52 -7.86
N LEU A 41 -1.41 10.69 -7.98
CA LEU A 41 -0.94 11.43 -6.81
C LEU A 41 -2.08 11.88 -5.90
N ARG A 42 -3.20 12.33 -6.45
CA ARG A 42 -4.37 12.75 -5.65
C ARG A 42 -4.96 11.57 -4.88
N THR A 43 -5.14 10.41 -5.53
CA THR A 43 -5.80 9.25 -4.94
C THR A 43 -4.89 8.48 -3.99
N ASN A 44 -3.67 8.14 -4.45
CA ASN A 44 -2.81 7.19 -3.76
C ASN A 44 -1.87 7.84 -2.73
N LEU A 45 -1.66 9.16 -2.79
CA LEU A 45 -0.73 9.86 -1.90
C LEU A 45 -1.38 11.01 -1.14
N ARG A 46 -1.97 12.01 -1.86
CA ARG A 46 -2.52 13.19 -1.22
C ARG A 46 -3.73 12.87 -0.33
N ALA A 47 -4.63 12.00 -0.77
CA ALA A 47 -5.79 11.61 0.02
C ALA A 47 -5.40 10.89 1.33
N PRO A 48 -4.52 9.85 1.32
CA PRO A 48 -3.96 9.29 2.54
C PRO A 48 -3.31 10.33 3.48
N ALA A 49 -2.51 11.26 2.95
CA ALA A 49 -1.89 12.31 3.76
C ALA A 49 -2.93 13.20 4.47
N LEU A 50 -3.94 13.64 3.72
CA LEU A 50 -5.01 14.47 4.28
C LEU A 50 -5.88 13.72 5.28
N LEU A 51 -6.21 12.46 5.01
CA LEU A 51 -6.99 11.62 5.92
C LEU A 51 -6.20 11.35 7.20
N SER A 52 -4.92 11.03 7.11
CA SER A 52 -4.02 10.82 8.26
C SER A 52 -3.93 12.07 9.12
N LYS A 53 -3.74 13.26 8.51
CA LYS A 53 -3.75 14.55 9.22
C LYS A 53 -5.05 14.79 9.99
N VAL A 54 -6.20 14.54 9.35
CA VAL A 54 -7.51 14.76 9.99
C VAL A 54 -7.80 13.69 11.04
N PHE A 55 -7.43 12.42 10.79
CA PHE A 55 -7.53 11.34 11.76
C PHE A 55 -6.75 11.66 13.02
N ALA A 56 -5.47 12.00 12.92
CA ALA A 56 -4.61 12.31 14.06
C ALA A 56 -5.14 13.47 14.92
N LYS A 57 -5.79 14.46 14.31
CA LYS A 57 -6.42 15.57 15.04
C LYS A 57 -7.73 15.22 15.74
N ASN A 58 -8.36 14.11 15.40
CA ASN A 58 -9.74 13.80 15.82
C ASN A 58 -9.86 12.50 16.62
N THR A 59 -8.81 11.69 16.65
CA THR A 59 -8.80 10.50 17.48
C THR A 59 -8.57 10.84 18.95
N LYS A 60 -9.25 10.11 19.84
CA LYS A 60 -9.17 10.28 21.31
C LYS A 60 -8.62 9.04 22.03
N SER A 61 -8.41 7.95 21.30
CA SER A 61 -7.88 6.70 21.84
C SER A 61 -6.40 6.87 22.20
N LYS A 62 -5.91 6.02 23.12
CA LYS A 62 -4.48 5.89 23.43
C LYS A 62 -3.76 4.86 22.52
N ASN A 63 -4.50 4.17 21.64
CA ASN A 63 -3.95 3.16 20.76
C ASN A 63 -4.42 3.37 19.33
N ASN A 64 -4.08 4.54 18.77
CA ASN A 64 -4.48 4.87 17.41
C ASN A 64 -3.53 4.26 16.40
N ASN A 65 -4.07 3.82 15.28
CA ASN A 65 -3.28 3.18 14.24
C ASN A 65 -3.71 3.65 12.83
N ILE A 66 -2.74 3.88 11.97
CA ILE A 66 -2.93 4.11 10.54
C ILE A 66 -2.26 2.97 9.80
N VAL A 67 -2.97 2.30 8.90
CA VAL A 67 -2.42 1.29 8.00
C VAL A 67 -2.58 1.76 6.55
N ASN A 68 -1.47 1.91 5.86
CA ASN A 68 -1.43 2.28 4.45
C ASN A 68 -1.25 1.03 3.58
N ILE A 69 -2.20 0.79 2.65
CA ILE A 69 -2.03 -0.28 1.65
C ILE A 69 -1.19 0.29 0.50
N ILE A 70 0.07 -0.16 0.47
CA ILE A 70 1.10 0.28 -0.46
C ILE A 70 1.07 -0.61 -1.71
N ASP A 71 2.19 -1.14 -2.14
CA ASP A 71 2.35 -2.12 -3.21
C ASP A 71 3.80 -2.66 -3.18
N GLN A 72 4.02 -3.92 -3.51
CA GLN A 72 5.36 -4.49 -3.60
C GLN A 72 6.27 -3.79 -4.62
N ARG A 73 5.69 -3.04 -5.59
CA ARG A 73 6.45 -2.27 -6.58
C ARG A 73 7.37 -1.21 -5.97
N VAL A 74 7.15 -0.81 -4.72
CA VAL A 74 8.08 0.11 -4.04
C VAL A 74 9.42 -0.55 -3.72
N PHE A 75 9.47 -1.89 -3.70
CA PHE A 75 10.69 -2.68 -3.50
C PHE A 75 11.26 -3.22 -4.80
N LYS A 76 10.40 -3.45 -5.83
CA LYS A 76 10.81 -3.94 -7.15
C LYS A 76 10.25 -3.06 -8.25
N LEU A 77 11.05 -2.12 -8.69
CA LEU A 77 10.66 -1.16 -9.72
C LEU A 77 10.53 -1.82 -11.10
N THR A 78 9.68 -1.26 -11.94
CA THR A 78 9.53 -1.62 -13.35
C THR A 78 9.33 -0.36 -14.18
N PRO A 79 9.61 -0.35 -15.49
CA PRO A 79 9.36 0.82 -16.36
C PRO A 79 7.87 1.08 -16.63
N PHE A 80 7.00 0.15 -16.21
CA PHE A 80 5.55 0.24 -16.37
C PHE A 80 4.89 0.78 -15.10
N PHE A 81 3.68 1.33 -15.24
CA PHE A 81 2.92 1.92 -14.12
C PHE A 81 3.70 3.05 -13.44
N PHE A 82 4.28 3.92 -14.28
CA PHE A 82 5.23 4.94 -13.84
C PHE A 82 4.65 5.86 -12.77
N SER A 83 3.57 6.59 -13.07
CA SER A 83 2.98 7.54 -12.12
C SER A 83 2.33 6.83 -10.92
N TYR A 84 1.80 5.62 -11.12
CA TYR A 84 1.32 4.78 -10.01
C TYR A 84 2.45 4.43 -9.05
N THR A 85 3.56 3.90 -9.57
CA THR A 85 4.70 3.48 -8.73
C THR A 85 5.25 4.66 -7.93
N ILE A 86 5.41 5.83 -8.54
CA ILE A 86 5.84 7.05 -7.84
C ILE A 86 4.86 7.41 -6.73
N SER A 87 3.54 7.34 -6.98
CA SER A 87 2.54 7.63 -5.96
C SER A 87 2.59 6.67 -4.76
N LYS A 88 2.87 5.38 -5.01
CA LYS A 88 3.02 4.35 -3.97
C LYS A 88 4.35 4.48 -3.22
N THR A 89 5.43 4.84 -3.90
CA THR A 89 6.72 5.16 -3.25
C THR A 89 6.59 6.39 -2.36
N GLY A 90 5.84 7.41 -2.80
CA GLY A 90 5.48 8.54 -1.96
C GLY A 90 4.69 8.11 -0.71
N LEU A 91 3.73 7.17 -0.86
CA LEU A 91 2.97 6.64 0.27
C LEU A 91 3.84 5.80 1.23
N TYR A 92 4.82 5.06 0.71
CA TYR A 92 5.83 4.36 1.51
C TYR A 92 6.62 5.35 2.38
N THR A 93 7.13 6.41 1.79
CA THR A 93 7.85 7.48 2.51
C THR A 93 6.93 8.18 3.51
N LEU A 94 5.69 8.52 3.10
CA LEU A 94 4.68 9.11 3.98
C LEU A 94 4.41 8.24 5.21
N THR A 95 4.38 6.91 5.05
CA THR A 95 4.19 5.98 6.18
C THR A 95 5.26 6.17 7.24
N LYS A 96 6.52 6.21 6.84
CA LYS A 96 7.67 6.36 7.75
C LYS A 96 7.74 7.75 8.39
N THR A 97 7.59 8.80 7.60
CA THR A 97 7.65 10.17 8.10
C THR A 97 6.46 10.50 9.01
N SER A 98 5.27 9.98 8.71
CA SER A 98 4.10 10.14 9.57
C SER A 98 4.26 9.35 10.88
N ALA A 99 4.87 8.16 10.85
CA ALA A 99 5.16 7.39 12.08
C ALA A 99 6.04 8.19 13.03
N MET A 100 7.08 8.84 12.54
CA MET A 100 7.96 9.70 13.34
C MET A 100 7.22 10.93 13.89
N SER A 101 6.43 11.60 13.04
CA SER A 101 5.75 12.86 13.39
C SER A 101 4.56 12.67 14.32
N LEU A 102 3.86 11.54 14.27
CA LEU A 102 2.62 11.30 15.03
C LEU A 102 2.84 10.48 16.31
N ALA A 103 4.04 9.97 16.54
CA ALA A 103 4.39 9.32 17.79
C ALA A 103 4.36 10.34 18.95
N PRO A 104 4.01 9.93 20.17
CA PRO A 104 3.59 8.59 20.59
C PRO A 104 2.09 8.30 20.40
N ASN A 105 1.31 9.26 19.90
CA ASN A 105 -0.15 9.24 19.92
C ASN A 105 -0.77 8.34 18.83
N VAL A 106 -0.11 8.23 17.67
CA VAL A 106 -0.60 7.45 16.53
C VAL A 106 0.55 6.65 15.93
N ARG A 107 0.36 5.35 15.80
CA ARG A 107 1.27 4.47 15.05
C ARG A 107 0.88 4.48 13.57
N VAL A 108 1.86 4.42 12.69
CA VAL A 108 1.62 4.39 11.24
C VAL A 108 2.45 3.27 10.63
N ASN A 109 1.79 2.30 9.99
CA ASN A 109 2.44 1.18 9.34
C ASN A 109 1.88 0.97 7.93
N GLY A 110 2.52 0.12 7.16
CA GLY A 110 2.12 -0.18 5.80
C GLY A 110 2.13 -1.66 5.47
N ILE A 111 1.33 -2.03 4.50
CA ILE A 111 1.34 -3.36 3.90
C ILE A 111 1.60 -3.16 2.41
N ALA A 112 2.49 -3.96 1.84
CA ALA A 112 2.84 -3.95 0.43
C ALA A 112 2.41 -5.28 -0.22
N PRO A 113 1.16 -5.36 -0.74
CA PRO A 113 0.65 -6.58 -1.36
C PRO A 113 1.33 -6.88 -2.69
N GLY A 114 1.44 -8.18 -3.00
CA GLY A 114 1.71 -8.71 -4.33
C GLY A 114 0.42 -9.06 -5.09
N PRO A 115 0.45 -10.11 -5.94
CA PRO A 115 -0.67 -10.51 -6.78
C PRO A 115 -1.81 -11.12 -5.94
N THR A 116 -2.71 -10.26 -5.44
CA THR A 116 -3.81 -10.63 -4.55
C THR A 116 -5.11 -10.84 -5.30
N LEU A 117 -5.56 -9.85 -6.06
CA LEU A 117 -6.78 -9.91 -6.85
C LEU A 117 -6.51 -9.52 -8.30
N LYS A 118 -7.16 -10.24 -9.22
CA LYS A 118 -7.14 -9.92 -10.63
C LYS A 118 -7.77 -8.53 -10.87
N ASN A 119 -7.09 -7.65 -11.59
CA ASN A 119 -7.69 -6.40 -12.02
C ASN A 119 -8.57 -6.61 -13.29
N LYS A 120 -9.44 -5.64 -13.57
CA LYS A 120 -10.40 -5.72 -14.69
C LYS A 120 -9.73 -5.87 -16.08
N ARG A 121 -8.46 -5.51 -16.21
CA ARG A 121 -7.69 -5.56 -17.48
C ARG A 121 -6.93 -6.87 -17.67
N GLN A 122 -6.84 -7.71 -16.63
CA GLN A 122 -6.13 -8.98 -16.69
C GLN A 122 -7.07 -10.13 -17.04
N SER A 123 -6.63 -11.03 -17.93
CA SER A 123 -7.23 -12.35 -18.08
C SER A 123 -6.84 -13.27 -16.90
N ASP A 124 -7.62 -14.31 -16.64
CA ASP A 124 -7.28 -15.32 -15.61
C ASP A 124 -5.93 -15.99 -15.92
N LYS A 125 -5.65 -16.28 -17.19
CA LYS A 125 -4.38 -16.85 -17.64
C LYS A 125 -3.21 -15.92 -17.32
N HIS A 126 -3.34 -14.60 -17.57
CA HIS A 126 -2.30 -13.62 -17.25
C HIS A 126 -2.09 -13.50 -15.75
N PHE A 127 -3.17 -13.41 -14.96
CA PHE A 127 -3.07 -13.33 -13.51
C PHE A 127 -2.44 -14.59 -12.90
N LYS A 128 -2.84 -15.79 -13.40
CA LYS A 128 -2.22 -17.05 -13.00
C LYS A 128 -0.72 -17.10 -13.32
N LYS A 129 -0.31 -16.65 -14.52
CA LYS A 129 1.11 -16.53 -14.88
C LYS A 129 1.86 -15.61 -13.92
N GLN A 130 1.24 -14.49 -13.51
CA GLN A 130 1.86 -13.52 -12.60
C GLN A 130 2.17 -14.13 -11.23
N TYR A 131 1.21 -14.79 -10.56
CA TYR A 131 1.47 -15.35 -9.24
C TYR A 131 2.31 -16.62 -9.28
N LEU A 132 2.24 -17.42 -10.34
CA LEU A 132 3.12 -18.58 -10.51
C LEU A 132 4.58 -18.19 -10.80
N ALA A 133 4.83 -16.95 -11.22
CA ALA A 133 6.18 -16.43 -11.42
C ALA A 133 6.79 -15.88 -10.10
N THR A 134 6.07 -15.88 -8.99
CA THR A 134 6.64 -15.51 -7.69
C THR A 134 7.42 -16.68 -7.08
N PRO A 135 8.39 -16.44 -6.18
CA PRO A 135 9.15 -17.50 -5.51
C PRO A 135 8.26 -18.57 -4.83
N LEU A 136 7.18 -18.16 -4.17
CA LEU A 136 6.26 -19.10 -3.53
C LEU A 136 5.21 -19.68 -4.50
N LYS A 137 5.19 -19.26 -5.77
CA LYS A 137 4.28 -19.72 -6.83
C LYS A 137 2.81 -19.72 -6.42
N LYS A 138 2.42 -18.74 -5.63
CA LYS A 138 1.13 -18.70 -4.94
C LYS A 138 0.51 -17.29 -5.07
N GLN A 139 -0.81 -17.26 -5.29
CA GLN A 139 -1.59 -16.04 -5.14
C GLN A 139 -1.61 -15.63 -3.66
N VAL A 140 -1.49 -14.35 -3.38
CA VAL A 140 -1.67 -13.80 -2.04
C VAL A 140 -3.16 -13.86 -1.69
N ASP A 141 -3.52 -14.43 -0.54
CA ASP A 141 -4.90 -14.44 -0.06
C ASP A 141 -5.24 -13.07 0.56
N VAL A 142 -6.44 -12.58 0.28
CA VAL A 142 -6.99 -11.35 0.91
C VAL A 142 -6.98 -11.47 2.44
N LYS A 143 -7.20 -12.67 2.97
CA LYS A 143 -7.14 -12.94 4.42
C LYS A 143 -5.76 -12.67 5.00
N GLU A 144 -4.69 -12.95 4.27
CA GLU A 144 -3.31 -12.66 4.71
C GLU A 144 -3.09 -11.14 4.89
N ILE A 145 -3.67 -10.33 3.98
CA ILE A 145 -3.65 -8.86 4.11
C ILE A 145 -4.46 -8.41 5.34
N CYS A 146 -5.66 -8.98 5.55
CA CYS A 146 -6.49 -8.67 6.71
C CYS A 146 -5.79 -9.06 8.03
N ASN A 147 -5.14 -10.21 8.07
CA ASN A 147 -4.36 -10.68 9.23
C ASN A 147 -3.18 -9.73 9.54
N ALA A 148 -2.54 -9.16 8.52
CA ALA A 148 -1.47 -8.19 8.72
C ALA A 148 -2.01 -6.84 9.26
N VAL A 149 -3.20 -6.43 8.85
CA VAL A 149 -3.88 -5.26 9.46
C VAL A 149 -4.14 -5.54 10.94
N ASP A 150 -4.71 -6.69 11.28
CA ASP A 150 -4.98 -7.11 12.66
C ASP A 150 -3.69 -7.23 13.47
N PHE A 151 -2.62 -7.76 12.88
CA PHE A 151 -1.28 -7.79 13.49
C PHE A 151 -0.81 -6.39 13.89
N PHE A 152 -0.91 -5.39 13.00
CA PHE A 152 -0.54 -4.02 13.32
C PHE A 152 -1.45 -3.38 14.37
N ILE A 153 -2.73 -3.72 14.41
CA ILE A 153 -3.65 -3.23 15.44
C ILE A 153 -3.25 -3.77 16.82
N LYS A 154 -2.96 -5.05 16.93
CA LYS A 154 -2.67 -5.75 18.20
C LYS A 154 -1.27 -5.44 18.75
N ASN A 155 -0.27 -5.27 17.87
CA ASN A 155 1.12 -5.11 18.30
C ASN A 155 1.50 -3.63 18.46
N ARG A 156 1.43 -3.16 19.70
CA ARG A 156 1.54 -1.72 20.04
C ARG A 156 2.95 -1.13 19.94
N SER A 157 3.98 -1.93 19.90
CA SER A 157 5.38 -1.49 19.80
C SER A 157 5.86 -1.33 18.35
N ILE A 158 4.98 -1.50 17.37
CA ILE A 158 5.33 -1.46 15.94
C ILE A 158 4.82 -0.15 15.32
N THR A 159 5.73 0.66 14.79
CA THR A 159 5.42 1.85 13.99
C THR A 159 6.49 2.07 12.92
N GLY A 160 6.15 2.70 11.80
CA GLY A 160 7.04 2.98 10.68
C GLY A 160 7.42 1.75 9.84
N GLN A 161 6.82 0.58 10.11
CA GLN A 161 7.14 -0.65 9.40
C GLN A 161 6.27 -0.84 8.16
N VAL A 162 6.86 -1.45 7.13
CA VAL A 162 6.15 -1.86 5.91
C VAL A 162 6.45 -3.33 5.66
N ILE A 163 5.42 -4.16 5.68
CA ILE A 163 5.53 -5.60 5.47
C ILE A 163 5.08 -5.94 4.04
N ALA A 164 5.96 -6.60 3.28
CA ALA A 164 5.58 -7.18 2.00
C ALA A 164 4.81 -8.49 2.21
N ILE A 165 3.62 -8.59 1.61
CA ILE A 165 2.83 -9.81 1.51
C ILE A 165 2.62 -10.07 0.03
N ASP A 166 3.62 -10.63 -0.63
CA ASP A 166 3.75 -10.63 -2.07
C ASP A 166 4.20 -11.97 -2.67
N SER A 167 4.16 -13.02 -1.87
CA SER A 167 4.66 -14.36 -2.25
C SER A 167 6.13 -14.35 -2.70
N GLY A 168 6.91 -13.38 -2.20
CA GLY A 168 8.30 -13.17 -2.57
C GLY A 168 8.49 -12.44 -3.91
N GLN A 169 7.45 -11.85 -4.49
CA GLN A 169 7.55 -11.19 -5.80
C GLN A 169 8.65 -10.12 -5.86
N SER A 170 8.85 -9.36 -4.78
CA SER A 170 9.87 -8.34 -4.67
C SER A 170 11.30 -8.89 -4.58
N LEU A 171 11.47 -10.18 -4.28
CA LEU A 171 12.75 -10.86 -4.16
C LEU A 171 13.24 -11.48 -5.48
N ASN A 172 12.46 -11.42 -6.55
CA ASN A 172 12.87 -11.96 -7.86
C ASN A 172 14.10 -11.20 -8.39
N TRP A 173 15.20 -11.92 -8.50
CA TRP A 173 16.52 -11.38 -8.85
C TRP A 173 17.06 -11.92 -10.19
N GLN A 174 16.43 -12.98 -10.74
CA GLN A 174 16.93 -13.65 -11.95
C GLN A 174 16.94 -12.70 -13.15
N THR A 175 18.12 -12.55 -13.72
CA THR A 175 18.39 -11.86 -14.97
C THR A 175 18.96 -12.86 -15.98
N PRO A 176 18.91 -12.61 -17.31
CA PRO A 176 19.36 -13.57 -18.31
C PRO A 176 20.81 -14.03 -18.16
N ASP A 177 21.69 -13.22 -17.55
CA ASP A 177 23.09 -13.51 -17.30
C ASP A 177 23.32 -14.42 -16.09
N VAL A 178 22.32 -14.59 -15.22
CA VAL A 178 22.40 -15.43 -14.01
C VAL A 178 21.61 -16.74 -14.17
N ILE A 179 21.07 -17.01 -15.37
CA ILE A 179 20.39 -18.26 -15.68
C ILE A 179 21.43 -19.30 -16.11
N GLY A 180 21.90 -20.09 -15.17
CA GLY A 180 22.83 -21.19 -15.41
C GLY A 180 23.54 -21.62 -14.14
N LYS A 181 24.17 -22.77 -14.20
CA LYS A 181 25.18 -23.14 -13.22
C LYS A 181 26.52 -22.58 -13.74
N GLU A 182 27.23 -21.85 -12.93
CA GLU A 182 28.66 -21.63 -13.17
C GLU A 182 29.41 -22.93 -13.23
#